data_35affee11bd552db4d4c85bfc9b0d246
#
_entry.id   35affee11bd552db4d4c85bfc9b0d246
#
_cell.length_a   1.000
_cell.length_b   1.000
_cell.length_c   1.000
_cell.angle_alpha   90.00
_cell.angle_beta   90.00
_cell.angle_gamma   90.00
#
_symmetry.space_group_name_H-M   'P 1'
#
loop_
_entity.id
_entity.type
_entity.pdbx_description
1 polymer ?
#
loop_
_entity_poly.entity_id
_entity_poly.type
_entity_poly.pdbx_seq_one_letter_code
_entity_poly.pdbx_strand_id
1 'polypeptide(L)' 'MIITKLHIGHLIQDELRSQGRSVAWFARELGIDRTSCYRIFGAPSIDTLLLIRISLLLKVNFFTFYIDILQNKLD' A
#
# COMPACT_ATOMS: atom_id res chain seq x y z
N MET A 1 -1.55 -2.85 23.24
CA MET A 1 -1.51 -1.41 22.90
C MET A 1 -1.74 -1.21 21.41
N ILE A 2 -2.62 -0.30 21.09
CA ILE A 2 -2.84 0.06 19.69
C ILE A 2 -1.77 1.06 19.29
N ILE A 3 -0.96 0.69 18.30
CA ILE A 3 0.17 1.51 17.90
C ILE A 3 -0.22 2.53 16.83
N THR A 4 -1.16 2.15 15.95
CA THR A 4 -1.40 2.98 14.79
C THR A 4 -2.78 2.72 14.19
N LYS A 5 -3.28 3.72 13.48
CA LYS A 5 -4.47 3.59 12.64
C LYS A 5 -4.09 3.45 11.17
N LEU A 6 -2.83 3.20 10.89
CA LEU A 6 -2.35 3.01 9.52
C LEU A 6 -3.07 1.86 8.86
N HIS A 7 -3.55 2.08 7.65
CA HIS A 7 -4.18 1.06 6.83
C HIS A 7 -3.52 1.13 5.46
N ILE A 8 -2.53 0.27 5.24
CA ILE A 8 -1.70 0.37 4.05
C ILE A 8 -2.51 0.15 2.77
N GLY A 9 -3.50 -0.73 2.81
CA GLY A 9 -4.33 -0.97 1.63
C GLY A 9 -5.08 0.27 1.17
N HIS A 10 -5.61 1.05 2.10
CA HIS A 10 -6.29 2.30 1.76
C HIS A 10 -5.33 3.33 1.18
N LEU A 11 -4.12 3.42 1.73
CA LEU A 11 -3.11 4.34 1.21
C LEU A 11 -2.71 3.98 -0.23
N ILE A 12 -2.56 2.69 -0.50
CA ILE A 12 -2.25 2.21 -1.83
C ILE A 12 -3.38 2.54 -2.80
N GLN A 13 -4.62 2.29 -2.40
CA GLN A 13 -5.79 2.56 -3.23
C GLN A 13 -5.93 4.05 -3.52
N ASP A 14 -5.71 4.89 -2.50
CA ASP A 14 -5.78 6.35 -2.64
C ASP A 14 -4.72 6.83 -3.63
N GLU A 15 -3.51 6.30 -3.53
CA GLU A 15 -2.44 6.68 -4.44
C GLU A 15 -2.73 6.26 -5.87
N LEU A 16 -3.27 5.05 -6.05
CA LEU A 16 -3.66 4.56 -7.37
C LEU A 16 -4.67 5.51 -8.02
N ARG A 17 -5.69 5.92 -7.25
CA ARG A 17 -6.69 6.87 -7.73
C ARG A 17 -6.07 8.23 -8.04
N SER A 18 -5.22 8.71 -7.17
CA SER A 18 -4.54 9.99 -7.34
C SER A 18 -3.75 10.03 -8.64
N GLN A 19 -3.17 8.90 -9.03
CA GLN A 19 -2.40 8.80 -10.27
C GLN A 19 -3.27 8.54 -11.50
N GLY A 20 -4.59 8.40 -11.31
CA GLY A 20 -5.50 8.12 -12.41
C GLY A 20 -5.34 6.73 -13.00
N ARG A 21 -4.79 5.78 -12.24
CA ARG A 21 -4.59 4.42 -12.71
C ARG A 21 -5.78 3.54 -12.33
N SER A 22 -6.13 2.61 -13.21
CA SER A 22 -7.24 1.69 -12.98
C SER A 22 -6.82 0.48 -12.17
N VAL A 23 -7.80 -0.19 -11.55
CA VAL A 23 -7.56 -1.46 -10.87
C VAL A 23 -7.07 -2.52 -11.87
N ALA A 24 -7.62 -2.49 -13.09
CA ALA A 24 -7.17 -3.42 -14.14
C ALA A 24 -5.70 -3.24 -14.47
N TRP A 25 -5.24 -1.98 -14.56
CA TRP A 25 -3.83 -1.69 -14.78
C TRP A 25 -2.97 -2.23 -13.62
N PHE A 26 -3.40 -1.97 -12.39
CA PHE A 26 -2.69 -2.41 -11.20
C PHE A 26 -2.57 -3.94 -11.16
N ALA A 27 -3.67 -4.64 -11.44
CA ALA A 27 -3.70 -6.10 -11.49
C ALA A 27 -2.72 -6.63 -12.54
N ARG A 28 -2.76 -6.06 -13.73
CA ARG A 28 -1.90 -6.49 -14.83
C ARG A 28 -0.44 -6.29 -14.52
N GLU A 29 -0.08 -5.12 -13.97
CA GLU A 29 1.32 -4.80 -13.68
C GLU A 29 1.89 -5.65 -12.55
N LEU A 30 1.07 -6.05 -11.60
CA LEU A 30 1.50 -6.93 -10.51
C LEU A 30 1.39 -8.41 -10.87
N GLY A 31 0.70 -8.74 -11.96
CA GLY A 31 0.51 -10.14 -12.34
C GLY A 31 -0.46 -10.88 -11.43
N ILE A 32 -1.47 -10.17 -10.92
CA ILE A 32 -2.48 -10.75 -10.03
C ILE A 32 -3.87 -10.50 -10.60
N ASP A 33 -4.88 -11.17 -10.05
CA ASP A 33 -6.24 -10.98 -10.50
C ASP A 33 -6.90 -9.79 -9.75
N ARG A 34 -8.07 -9.40 -10.23
CA ARG A 34 -8.78 -8.26 -9.66
C ARG A 34 -9.21 -8.51 -8.20
N THR A 35 -9.61 -9.73 -7.90
CA THR A 35 -9.99 -10.11 -6.54
C THR A 35 -8.83 -9.89 -5.56
N SER A 36 -7.62 -10.25 -5.99
CA SER A 36 -6.42 -10.04 -5.17
C SER A 36 -6.15 -8.56 -4.95
N CYS A 37 -6.42 -7.72 -5.95
CA CYS A 37 -6.28 -6.27 -5.79
C CYS A 37 -7.18 -5.74 -4.68
N TYR A 38 -8.45 -6.14 -4.68
CA TYR A 38 -9.39 -5.68 -3.65
C TYR A 38 -9.02 -6.21 -2.28
N ARG A 39 -8.43 -7.41 -2.22
CA ARG A 39 -7.93 -7.96 -0.96
C ARG A 39 -6.79 -7.09 -0.42
N ILE A 40 -5.88 -6.64 -1.30
CA ILE A 40 -4.80 -5.73 -0.92
C ILE A 40 -5.38 -4.41 -0.39
N PHE A 41 -6.34 -3.83 -1.11
CA PHE A 41 -6.94 -2.55 -0.72
C PHE A 41 -7.65 -2.64 0.64
N GLY A 42 -8.18 -3.80 0.98
CA GLY A 42 -8.84 -4.03 2.26
C GLY A 42 -7.93 -4.45 3.39
N ALA A 43 -6.64 -4.61 3.13
CA ALA A 43 -5.70 -5.13 4.13
C ALA A 43 -5.05 -4.01 4.93
N PRO A 44 -5.15 -4.03 6.28
CA PRO A 44 -4.47 -3.04 7.11
C PRO A 44 -2.95 -3.14 7.01
N SER A 45 -2.41 -4.33 6.75
CA SER A 45 -0.98 -4.53 6.54
C SER A 45 -0.80 -5.62 5.49
N ILE A 46 0.34 -5.59 4.80
CA ILE A 46 0.64 -6.56 3.76
C ILE A 46 2.10 -7.00 3.89
N ASP A 47 2.42 -8.07 3.18
CA ASP A 47 3.77 -8.58 3.09
C ASP A 47 4.73 -7.49 2.60
N THR A 48 5.90 -7.39 3.23
CA THR A 48 6.85 -6.33 2.91
C THR A 48 7.43 -6.45 1.50
N LEU A 49 7.62 -7.67 0.98
CA LEU A 49 8.07 -7.82 -0.41
C LEU A 49 7.01 -7.33 -1.39
N LEU A 50 5.76 -7.61 -1.11
CA LEU A 50 4.66 -7.10 -1.94
C LEU A 50 4.63 -5.57 -1.87
N LEU A 51 4.84 -5.00 -0.69
CA LEU A 51 4.84 -3.55 -0.53
C LEU A 51 6.00 -2.91 -1.31
N ILE A 52 7.16 -3.56 -1.35
CA ILE A 52 8.28 -3.08 -2.17
C ILE A 52 7.87 -3.04 -3.65
N ARG A 53 7.25 -4.12 -4.14
CA ARG A 53 6.81 -4.19 -5.53
C ARG A 53 5.82 -3.08 -5.87
N ILE A 54 4.86 -2.85 -4.98
CA ILE A 54 3.84 -1.81 -5.17
C ILE A 54 4.48 -0.43 -5.12
N SER A 55 5.41 -0.22 -4.19
CA SER A 55 6.13 1.05 -4.08
C SER A 55 6.89 1.36 -5.36
N LEU A 56 7.57 0.38 -5.92
CA LEU A 56 8.29 0.55 -7.16
C LEU A 56 7.35 0.82 -8.33
N LEU A 57 6.22 0.13 -8.36
CA LEU A 57 5.23 0.30 -9.43
C LEU A 57 4.62 1.69 -9.42
N LEU A 58 4.18 2.15 -8.26
CA LEU A 58 3.52 3.44 -8.12
C LEU A 58 4.51 4.60 -7.93
N LYS A 59 5.80 4.28 -7.77
CA LYS A 59 6.87 5.28 -7.55
C LYS A 59 6.61 6.12 -6.30
N VAL A 60 6.15 5.46 -5.25
CA VAL A 60 5.89 6.06 -3.95
C VAL A 60 6.55 5.20 -2.88
N ASN A 61 7.30 5.84 -1.99
CA ASN A 61 7.89 5.10 -0.87
C ASN A 61 6.86 4.96 0.25
N PHE A 62 6.08 3.87 0.21
CA PHE A 62 5.08 3.63 1.23
C PHE A 62 5.68 3.35 2.60
N PHE A 63 6.97 3.03 2.68
CA PHE A 63 7.64 2.77 3.95
C PHE A 63 7.79 4.03 4.79
N THR A 64 7.69 5.21 4.17
CA THR A 64 7.76 6.48 4.93
C THR A 64 6.66 6.57 5.98
N PHE A 65 5.48 5.98 5.71
CA PHE A 65 4.39 5.98 6.68
C PHE A 65 4.78 5.22 7.95
N TYR A 66 5.51 4.12 7.78
CA TYR A 66 5.98 3.32 8.91
C TYR A 66 7.10 4.01 9.66
N ILE A 67 7.99 4.67 8.94
CA ILE A 67 9.08 5.44 9.54
C ILE A 67 8.50 6.55 10.42
N ASP A 68 7.50 7.27 9.93
CA ASP A 68 6.87 8.35 10.68
C ASP A 68 6.25 7.84 11.98
N ILE A 69 5.57 6.69 11.92
CA ILE A 69 4.99 6.09 13.11
C ILE A 69 6.08 5.72 14.11
N LEU A 70 7.15 5.10 13.65
CA LEU A 70 8.25 4.70 14.52
C LEU A 70 8.90 5.90 15.19
N GLN A 71 9.15 6.97 14.43
CA GLN A 71 9.77 8.17 15.00
C GLN A 71 8.88 8.81 16.07
N ASN A 72 7.58 8.88 15.82
CA ASN A 72 6.64 9.43 16.79
C ASN A 72 6.53 8.60 18.05
N LYS A 73 6.72 7.28 17.96
CA LYS A 73 6.59 6.38 19.11
C LYS A 73 7.90 6.15 19.84
N LEU A 74 9.02 6.31 19.15
CA LEU A 74 10.34 6.11 19.77
C LEU A 74 10.86 7.39 20.44
N ASP A 75 10.36 8.55 20.01
CA ASP A 75 10.68 9.81 20.67
C ASP A 75 9.82 9.97 21.92
#